data_11db91b651d61a29fe1b92d6e648cc23
#
_entry.id   11db91b651d61a29fe1b92d6e648cc23
#
_cell.length_a   1.000
_cell.length_b   1.000
_cell.length_c   1.000
_cell.angle_alpha   90.00
_cell.angle_beta   90.00
_cell.angle_gamma   90.00
#
_symmetry.space_group_name_H-M   'P 1'
#
loop_
_entity.id
_entity.type
_entity.pdbx_description
1 polymer ?
#
loop_
_entity_poly.entity_id
_entity_poly.type
_entity_poly.pdbx_seq_one_letter_code
_entity_poly.pdbx_strand_id
1 'polypeptide(L)'
;VSGLGLSIASHSGLPPARIGELAGAAERAGFGAVFVAEGHGDALALCHPVAAATTRVLVGTAVANAALRPPVLAAKTAAQLDQAAGGRFILGLGVGNA
;
A
#
# COMPACT_ATOMS: atom_id res chain seq x y z
N VAL A 1 -6.83 7.43 -16.87
CA VAL A 1 -6.05 6.60 -15.96
C VAL A 1 -4.66 6.39 -16.53
N SER A 2 -3.66 6.70 -15.74
CA SER A 2 -2.27 6.45 -16.11
C SER A 2 -1.93 4.97 -15.96
N GLY A 3 -1.10 4.45 -16.87
CA GLY A 3 -0.50 3.13 -16.75
C GLY A 3 0.66 3.08 -15.78
N LEU A 4 1.04 4.20 -15.16
CA LEU A 4 2.18 4.29 -14.25
C LEU A 4 1.76 4.07 -12.82
N GLY A 5 2.56 3.31 -12.07
CA GLY A 5 2.43 3.14 -10.64
C GLY A 5 3.66 3.65 -9.91
N LEU A 6 3.48 4.06 -8.68
CA LEU A 6 4.55 4.44 -7.77
C LEU A 6 4.72 3.36 -6.71
N SER A 7 5.94 2.90 -6.47
CA SER A 7 6.24 1.97 -5.38
C SER A 7 6.99 2.71 -4.28
N ILE A 8 6.52 2.56 -3.05
CA ILE A 8 7.15 3.15 -1.87
C ILE A 8 7.71 2.03 -1.02
N ALA A 9 9.01 2.04 -0.79
CA ALA A 9 9.65 1.04 0.05
C ALA A 9 9.39 1.37 1.54
N SER A 10 8.95 0.38 2.30
CA SER A 10 8.69 0.58 3.72
C SER A 10 9.96 0.85 4.53
N HIS A 11 11.13 0.55 3.97
CA HIS A 11 12.42 0.84 4.59
C HIS A 11 12.99 2.21 4.18
N SER A 12 12.19 3.06 3.55
CA SER A 12 12.65 4.39 3.13
C SER A 12 12.98 5.32 4.29
N GLY A 13 12.54 4.97 5.51
CA GLY A 13 12.72 5.81 6.68
C GLY A 13 11.68 6.93 6.81
N LEU A 14 10.73 7.00 5.90
CA LEU A 14 9.68 8.02 5.95
C LEU A 14 8.61 7.65 6.97
N PRO A 15 8.17 8.60 7.82
CA PRO A 15 7.05 8.34 8.70
C PRO A 15 5.75 8.19 7.91
N PRO A 16 4.72 7.51 8.49
CA PRO A 16 3.46 7.27 7.78
C PRO A 16 2.80 8.52 7.19
N ALA A 17 2.85 9.65 7.90
CA ALA A 17 2.28 10.90 7.40
C ALA A 17 2.95 11.35 6.10
N ARG A 18 4.29 11.18 6.01
CA ARG A 18 5.03 11.55 4.79
C ARG A 18 4.72 10.61 3.64
N ILE A 19 4.50 9.33 3.94
CA ILE A 19 4.09 8.35 2.93
C ILE A 19 2.73 8.74 2.37
N GLY A 20 1.79 9.16 3.21
CA GLY A 20 0.51 9.67 2.77
C GLY A 20 0.63 10.90 1.89
N GLU A 21 1.45 11.87 2.29
CA GLU A 21 1.70 13.06 1.48
C GLU A 21 2.28 12.72 0.11
N LEU A 22 3.22 11.78 0.06
CA LEU A 22 3.82 11.34 -1.18
C LEU A 22 2.80 10.66 -2.10
N ALA A 23 1.93 9.83 -1.53
CA ALA A 23 0.87 9.19 -2.27
C ALA A 23 -0.13 10.21 -2.85
N GLY A 24 -0.51 11.21 -2.07
CA GLY A 24 -1.37 12.29 -2.54
C GLY A 24 -0.73 13.08 -3.67
N ALA A 25 0.56 13.36 -3.55
CA ALA A 25 1.32 14.05 -4.60
C ALA A 25 1.39 13.22 -5.89
N ALA A 26 1.59 11.90 -5.76
CA ALA A 26 1.60 10.99 -6.90
C ALA A 26 0.26 10.98 -7.62
N GLU A 27 -0.84 10.97 -6.87
CA GLU A 27 -2.17 11.02 -7.44
C GLU A 27 -2.39 12.33 -8.22
N ARG A 28 -2.00 13.45 -7.65
CA ARG A 28 -2.10 14.75 -8.33
C ARG A 28 -1.23 14.83 -9.57
N ALA A 29 -0.11 14.10 -9.57
CA ALA A 29 0.81 14.05 -10.71
C ALA A 29 0.33 13.10 -11.83
N GLY A 30 -0.76 12.36 -11.61
CA GLY A 30 -1.35 11.51 -12.63
C GLY A 30 -1.00 10.04 -12.55
N PHE A 31 -0.33 9.57 -11.48
CA PHE A 31 -0.11 8.14 -11.29
C PHE A 31 -1.45 7.42 -11.07
N GLY A 32 -1.55 6.20 -11.60
CA GLY A 32 -2.77 5.40 -11.48
C GLY A 32 -2.79 4.45 -10.29
N ALA A 33 -1.64 4.20 -9.68
CA ALA A 33 -1.51 3.27 -8.56
C ALA A 33 -0.38 3.68 -7.64
N VAL A 34 -0.54 3.38 -6.35
CA VAL A 34 0.52 3.54 -5.35
C VAL A 34 0.63 2.22 -4.59
N PHE A 35 1.80 1.62 -4.61
CA PHE A 35 2.07 0.36 -3.94
C PHE A 35 3.09 0.55 -2.84
N VAL A 36 2.93 -0.19 -1.74
CA VAL A 36 3.90 -0.23 -0.65
C VAL A 36 4.59 -1.58 -0.67
N ALA A 37 5.91 -1.56 -0.63
CA ALA A 37 6.71 -2.78 -0.56
C ALA A 37 7.10 -3.09 0.88
N GLU A 38 7.09 -4.38 1.23
CA GLU A 38 7.54 -4.82 2.54
C GLU A 38 9.04 -4.55 2.71
N GLY A 39 9.43 -4.25 3.93
CA GLY A 39 10.82 -4.04 4.30
C GLY A 39 10.89 -4.09 5.81
N HIS A 40 11.43 -3.06 6.46
CA HIS A 40 11.39 -2.97 7.91
C HIS A 40 10.00 -2.62 8.44
N GLY A 41 9.18 -1.94 7.64
CA GLY A 41 7.83 -1.57 8.02
C GLY A 41 6.81 -2.60 7.54
N ASP A 42 5.61 -2.52 8.10
CA ASP A 42 4.48 -3.36 7.72
C ASP A 42 3.80 -2.75 6.50
N ALA A 43 3.90 -3.42 5.35
CA ALA A 43 3.34 -2.92 4.10
C ALA A 43 1.83 -2.70 4.18
N LEU A 44 1.10 -3.60 4.83
CA LEU A 44 -0.35 -3.46 4.97
C LEU A 44 -0.71 -2.26 5.85
N ALA A 45 -0.04 -2.09 6.98
CA ALA A 45 -0.29 -0.96 7.85
C ALA A 45 -0.02 0.37 7.13
N LEU A 46 1.04 0.43 6.33
CA LEU A 46 1.41 1.65 5.61
C LEU A 46 0.46 1.97 4.45
N CYS A 47 -0.35 1.02 4.01
CA CYS A 47 -1.41 1.31 3.04
C CYS A 47 -2.53 2.19 3.62
N HIS A 48 -2.71 2.24 4.94
CA HIS A 48 -3.73 3.09 5.55
C HIS A 48 -3.51 4.58 5.27
N PRO A 49 -2.33 5.15 5.54
CA PRO A 49 -2.10 6.56 5.19
C PRO A 49 -2.18 6.82 3.69
N VAL A 50 -1.80 5.85 2.86
CA VAL A 50 -1.94 5.98 1.41
C VAL A 50 -3.42 6.05 1.01
N ALA A 51 -4.25 5.17 1.54
CA ALA A 51 -5.68 5.16 1.26
C ALA A 51 -6.35 6.45 1.73
N ALA A 52 -5.96 6.94 2.92
CA ALA A 52 -6.53 8.15 3.50
C ALA A 52 -6.19 9.42 2.71
N ALA A 53 -5.04 9.43 2.04
CA ALA A 53 -4.53 10.60 1.31
C ALA A 53 -4.95 10.62 -0.16
N THR A 54 -5.63 9.60 -0.65
CA THR A 54 -5.97 9.46 -2.07
C THR A 54 -7.45 9.18 -2.26
N THR A 55 -7.94 9.41 -3.48
CA THR A 55 -9.36 9.20 -3.82
C THR A 55 -9.58 8.34 -5.06
N ARG A 56 -8.59 8.25 -5.96
CA ARG A 56 -8.76 7.60 -7.25
C ARG A 56 -7.78 6.48 -7.51
N VAL A 57 -6.55 6.63 -7.07
CA VAL A 57 -5.49 5.65 -7.40
C VAL A 57 -5.77 4.30 -6.76
N LEU A 58 -5.32 3.26 -7.41
CA LEU A 58 -5.28 1.94 -6.80
C LEU A 58 -4.23 1.96 -5.69
N VAL A 59 -4.55 1.33 -4.57
CA VAL A 59 -3.68 1.26 -3.40
C VAL A 59 -3.41 -0.21 -3.13
N GLY A 60 -2.17 -0.58 -2.95
CA GLY A 60 -1.89 -1.99 -2.70
C GLY A 60 -0.51 -2.25 -2.16
N THR A 61 -0.22 -3.53 -2.02
CA THR A 61 1.08 -4.00 -1.62
C THR A 61 1.78 -4.68 -2.79
N ALA A 62 3.07 -4.43 -2.93
CA ALA A 62 3.89 -5.08 -3.93
C ALA A 62 5.29 -5.29 -3.38
N VAL A 63 5.45 -6.30 -2.56
CA VAL A 63 4.41 -7.21 -2.07
C VAL A 63 4.38 -7.22 -0.56
N ALA A 64 3.28 -7.72 0.03
CA ALA A 64 3.24 -8.07 1.44
C ALA A 64 3.77 -9.49 1.60
N ASN A 65 4.65 -9.71 2.59
CA ASN A 65 5.24 -11.02 2.81
C ASN A 65 4.22 -11.93 3.50
N ALA A 66 3.80 -12.99 2.80
CA ALA A 66 2.79 -13.92 3.31
C ALA A 66 3.25 -14.68 4.55
N ALA A 67 4.57 -14.84 4.74
CA ALA A 67 5.11 -15.58 5.87
C ALA A 67 5.08 -14.78 7.18
N LEU A 68 4.90 -13.47 7.13
CA LEU A 68 4.98 -12.60 8.31
C LEU A 68 3.68 -12.54 9.11
N ARG A 69 2.57 -12.96 8.55
CA ARG A 69 1.28 -12.81 9.23
C ARG A 69 0.35 -13.98 8.96
N PRO A 70 -0.48 -14.35 9.94
CA PRO A 70 -1.46 -15.41 9.73
C PRO A 70 -2.41 -15.06 8.58
N PRO A 71 -2.82 -16.04 7.77
CA PRO A 71 -3.70 -15.78 6.62
C PRO A 71 -5.02 -15.11 6.98
N VAL A 72 -5.62 -15.47 8.09
CA VAL A 72 -6.88 -14.85 8.52
C VAL A 72 -6.67 -13.38 8.85
N LEU A 73 -5.57 -13.04 9.51
CA LEU A 73 -5.26 -11.65 9.81
C LEU A 73 -5.01 -10.87 8.54
N ALA A 74 -4.25 -11.43 7.62
CA ALA A 74 -4.00 -10.77 6.33
C ALA A 74 -5.31 -10.50 5.59
N ALA A 75 -6.22 -11.45 5.58
CA ALA A 75 -7.52 -11.29 4.92
C ALA A 75 -8.37 -10.20 5.58
N LYS A 76 -8.39 -10.16 6.90
CA LYS A 76 -9.13 -9.12 7.64
C LYS A 76 -8.56 -7.73 7.41
N THR A 77 -7.25 -7.61 7.43
CA THR A 77 -6.57 -6.33 7.18
C THR A 77 -6.82 -5.86 5.76
N ALA A 78 -6.73 -6.76 4.79
CA ALA A 78 -6.99 -6.43 3.39
C ALA A 78 -8.43 -5.97 3.17
N ALA A 79 -9.40 -6.64 3.79
CA ALA A 79 -10.80 -6.26 3.69
C ALA A 79 -11.04 -4.87 4.30
N GLN A 80 -10.41 -4.58 5.43
CA GLN A 80 -10.50 -3.28 6.08
C GLN A 80 -9.90 -2.18 5.22
N LEU A 81 -8.74 -2.45 4.62
CA LEU A 81 -8.07 -1.52 3.71
C LEU A 81 -8.92 -1.25 2.48
N ASP A 82 -9.54 -2.28 1.92
CA ASP A 82 -10.40 -2.13 0.75
C ASP A 82 -11.61 -1.26 1.09
N GLN A 83 -12.18 -1.44 2.26
CA GLN A 83 -13.27 -0.60 2.74
C GLN A 83 -12.80 0.85 2.91
N ALA A 84 -11.65 1.08 3.54
CA ALA A 84 -11.08 2.41 3.73
C ALA A 84 -10.74 3.08 2.40
N ALA A 85 -10.34 2.31 1.42
CA ALA A 85 -9.97 2.81 0.08
C ALA A 85 -11.16 2.89 -0.89
N GLY A 86 -12.37 2.54 -0.44
CA GLY A 86 -13.54 2.59 -1.31
C GLY A 86 -13.47 1.62 -2.48
N GLY A 87 -12.94 0.43 -2.26
CA GLY A 87 -12.84 -0.61 -3.28
C GLY A 87 -11.61 -0.52 -4.19
N ARG A 88 -10.62 0.29 -3.82
CA ARG A 88 -9.41 0.50 -4.64
C ARG A 88 -8.21 -0.33 -4.17
N PHE A 89 -8.37 -1.19 -3.17
CA PHE A 89 -7.24 -1.91 -2.59
C PHE A 89 -6.92 -3.20 -3.35
N ILE A 90 -5.64 -3.44 -3.56
CA ILE A 90 -5.11 -4.65 -4.17
C ILE A 90 -4.11 -5.29 -3.22
N LEU A 91 -4.36 -6.54 -2.85
CA LEU A 91 -3.44 -7.30 -2.03
C LEU A 91 -2.47 -8.08 -2.90
N GLY A 92 -1.22 -7.64 -2.94
CA GLY A 92 -0.14 -8.38 -3.57
C GLY A 92 0.63 -9.15 -2.51
N LEU A 93 0.67 -10.47 -2.62
CA LEU A 93 1.37 -11.35 -1.69
C LEU A 93 2.60 -11.95 -2.35
N GLY A 94 3.65 -12.11 -1.56
CA GLY A 94 4.85 -12.79 -1.97
C GLY A 94 5.47 -13.53 -0.79
N VAL A 95 6.47 -14.34 -1.06
CA VAL A 95 7.14 -15.10 0.01
C VAL A 95 8.33 -14.36 0.61
N GLY A 96 8.70 -13.25 0.02
CA GLY A 96 9.83 -12.47 0.48
C GLY A 96 11.17 -13.13 0.15
N ASN A 97 12.22 -12.57 0.72
CA ASN A 97 13.56 -13.14 0.58
C ASN A 97 13.78 -14.19 1.67
N ALA A 98 14.48 -15.23 1.30
CA ALA A 98 14.86 -16.29 2.23
C ALA A 98 15.83 -15.77 3.27
#